data_5856620c4e0aa2faedf0966250b75326
#
_entry.id   5856620c4e0aa2faedf0966250b75326
#
_cell.length_a   1.000
_cell.length_b   1.000
_cell.length_c   1.000
_cell.angle_alpha   90.00
_cell.angle_beta   90.00
_cell.angle_gamma   90.00
#
_symmetry.space_group_name_H-M   'P 1'
#
loop_
_entity.id
_entity.type
_entity.pdbx_description
1 polymer ?
#
loop_
_entity_poly.entity_id
_entity_poly.type
_entity_poly.pdbx_seq_one_letter_code
_entity_poly.pdbx_strand_id
1 'polypeptide(L)'
;MAENPLNLFLSASVPIAGRADGKYLASADIIAIRDAVIALASVVLPHYHLIWGGHPSITPLIANVLRHSNKAVNRSVTVYQSGFFMKEFPQENKDVEHIVVTKDLGERDMSLELMRREMIVDNDFTAAVFIGGMDGVENEYKMFVESHPEAKMLPVASTGAAALLLYESNKEIYDERLKVDMAYSSLFKDLLMSKD
;
A
#
# COMPACT_ATOMS: atom_id res chain seq x y z
N MET A 1 -24.36 8.56 15.25
CA MET A 1 -22.89 8.58 15.46
C MET A 1 -22.28 8.30 14.11
N ALA A 2 -21.36 9.14 13.62
CA ALA A 2 -20.65 8.81 12.38
C ALA A 2 -19.82 7.56 12.65
N GLU A 3 -20.01 6.51 11.87
CA GLU A 3 -19.13 5.33 11.92
C GLU A 3 -17.71 5.80 11.57
N ASN A 4 -16.72 5.32 12.34
CA ASN A 4 -15.32 5.56 11.98
C ASN A 4 -15.08 4.98 10.57
N PRO A 5 -14.39 5.71 9.69
CA PRO A 5 -14.07 5.18 8.38
C PRO A 5 -13.27 3.88 8.52
N LEU A 6 -13.60 2.90 7.67
CA LEU A 6 -12.88 1.63 7.62
C LEU A 6 -11.44 1.88 7.17
N ASN A 7 -10.46 1.26 7.84
CA ASN A 7 -9.06 1.37 7.42
C ASN A 7 -8.75 0.42 6.25
N LEU A 8 -7.98 0.93 5.31
CA LEU A 8 -7.41 0.17 4.20
C LEU A 8 -5.89 0.30 4.21
N PHE A 9 -5.20 -0.82 4.19
CA PHE A 9 -3.75 -0.87 4.12
C PHE A 9 -3.27 -0.89 2.66
N LEU A 10 -2.28 -0.07 2.34
CA LEU A 10 -1.57 -0.12 1.06
C LEU A 10 -0.10 -0.48 1.28
N SER A 11 0.33 -1.58 0.71
CA SER A 11 1.72 -1.97 0.57
C SER A 11 2.14 -1.87 -0.90
N ALA A 12 3.02 -0.95 -1.23
CA ALA A 12 3.43 -0.72 -2.61
C ALA A 12 4.85 -0.17 -2.71
N SER A 13 5.56 -0.56 -3.76
CA SER A 13 6.80 0.08 -4.18
C SER A 13 7.11 -0.23 -5.65
N VAL A 14 7.96 0.61 -6.26
CA VAL A 14 8.53 0.35 -7.59
C VAL A 14 9.85 -0.40 -7.39
N PRO A 15 10.02 -1.59 -8.01
CA PRO A 15 11.29 -2.32 -7.95
C PRO A 15 12.44 -1.54 -8.58
N ILE A 16 13.62 -1.64 -7.96
CA ILE A 16 14.84 -1.01 -8.44
C ILE A 16 15.85 -2.05 -8.93
N ALA A 17 16.61 -1.67 -9.95
CA ALA A 17 17.67 -2.52 -10.49
C ALA A 17 18.73 -2.85 -9.41
N GLY A 18 19.30 -4.06 -9.49
CA GLY A 18 20.35 -4.51 -8.58
C GLY A 18 19.89 -5.00 -7.21
N ARG A 19 18.59 -4.98 -6.92
CA ARG A 19 18.03 -5.63 -5.72
C ARG A 19 17.49 -7.04 -6.05
N ALA A 20 17.75 -7.99 -5.14
CA ALA A 20 17.28 -9.38 -5.23
C ALA A 20 17.52 -10.01 -6.61
N ASP A 21 18.72 -9.80 -7.19
CA ASP A 21 19.14 -10.31 -8.50
C ASP A 21 18.14 -10.09 -9.63
N GLY A 22 17.37 -8.98 -9.56
CA GLY A 22 16.37 -8.63 -10.55
C GLY A 22 15.05 -9.40 -10.47
N LYS A 23 14.87 -10.26 -9.46
CA LYS A 23 13.67 -11.12 -9.27
C LYS A 23 12.35 -10.35 -9.46
N TYR A 24 12.25 -9.19 -8.86
CA TYR A 24 11.02 -8.39 -8.92
C TYR A 24 10.91 -7.54 -10.18
N LEU A 25 12.06 -7.02 -10.65
CA LEU A 25 12.09 -6.13 -11.81
C LEU A 25 11.72 -6.84 -13.11
N ALA A 26 12.01 -8.14 -13.21
CA ALA A 26 11.76 -8.93 -14.41
C ALA A 26 10.28 -8.98 -14.83
N SER A 27 9.35 -8.89 -13.87
CA SER A 27 7.91 -8.92 -14.11
C SER A 27 7.22 -7.58 -13.83
N ALA A 28 7.93 -6.57 -13.29
CA ALA A 28 7.34 -5.31 -12.88
C ALA A 28 6.87 -4.49 -14.09
N ASP A 29 5.62 -4.04 -14.04
CA ASP A 29 5.10 -2.99 -14.91
C ASP A 29 5.01 -1.67 -14.13
N ILE A 30 5.99 -0.78 -14.33
CA ILE A 30 6.10 0.49 -13.61
C ILE A 30 4.91 1.42 -13.92
N ILE A 31 4.38 1.37 -15.14
CA ILE A 31 3.20 2.16 -15.54
C ILE A 31 1.97 1.62 -14.82
N ALA A 32 1.78 0.32 -14.83
CA ALA A 32 0.70 -0.35 -14.13
C ALA A 32 0.73 -0.08 -12.61
N ILE A 33 1.92 -0.13 -11.98
CA ILE A 33 2.10 0.23 -10.56
C ILE A 33 1.63 1.65 -10.29
N ARG A 34 2.08 2.64 -11.09
CA ARG A 34 1.68 4.03 -10.98
C ARG A 34 0.16 4.18 -11.10
N ASP A 35 -0.42 3.60 -12.15
CA ASP A 35 -1.83 3.75 -12.48
C ASP A 35 -2.72 3.07 -11.42
N ALA A 36 -2.32 1.90 -10.92
CA ALA A 36 -3.00 1.20 -9.85
C ALA A 36 -3.00 2.01 -8.53
N VAL A 37 -1.86 2.60 -8.13
CA VAL A 37 -1.78 3.43 -6.91
C VAL A 37 -2.67 4.67 -7.02
N ILE A 38 -2.63 5.38 -8.16
CA ILE A 38 -3.47 6.58 -8.39
C ILE A 38 -4.95 6.20 -8.39
N ALA A 39 -5.31 5.11 -9.08
CA ALA A 39 -6.69 4.63 -9.14
C ALA A 39 -7.20 4.21 -7.76
N LEU A 40 -6.39 3.45 -7.00
CA LEU A 40 -6.74 3.05 -5.64
C LEU A 40 -7.04 4.28 -4.77
N ALA A 41 -6.07 5.20 -4.65
CA ALA A 41 -6.23 6.41 -3.84
C ALA A 41 -7.48 7.21 -4.26
N SER A 42 -7.71 7.38 -5.56
CA SER A 42 -8.87 8.12 -6.08
C SER A 42 -10.21 7.47 -5.75
N VAL A 43 -10.26 6.13 -5.70
CA VAL A 43 -11.48 5.36 -5.40
C VAL A 43 -11.75 5.28 -3.90
N VAL A 44 -10.71 5.00 -3.09
CA VAL A 44 -10.91 4.65 -1.68
C VAL A 44 -10.98 5.85 -0.74
N LEU A 45 -10.28 6.94 -1.04
CA LEU A 45 -10.18 8.08 -0.12
C LEU A 45 -11.51 8.71 0.32
N PRO A 46 -12.59 8.72 -0.50
CA PRO A 46 -13.90 9.17 -0.02
C PRO A 46 -14.58 8.24 0.99
N HIS A 47 -14.10 6.99 1.12
CA HIS A 47 -14.80 5.92 1.85
C HIS A 47 -13.96 5.23 2.92
N TYR A 48 -12.65 5.18 2.74
CA TYR A 48 -11.69 4.52 3.63
C TYR A 48 -10.68 5.52 4.20
N HIS A 49 -10.14 5.16 5.35
CA HIS A 49 -8.91 5.76 5.85
C HIS A 49 -7.72 4.94 5.32
N LEU A 50 -6.93 5.55 4.43
CA LEU A 50 -5.80 4.90 3.77
C LEU A 50 -4.54 5.01 4.64
N ILE A 51 -3.91 3.85 4.92
CA ILE A 51 -2.67 3.75 5.71
C ILE A 51 -1.59 3.09 4.86
N TRP A 52 -0.39 3.70 4.79
CA TRP A 52 0.75 3.13 4.07
C TRP A 52 2.09 3.50 4.69
N GLY A 53 3.13 2.69 4.40
CA GLY A 53 4.53 3.04 4.66
C GLY A 53 5.05 4.01 3.61
N GLY A 54 5.59 5.15 4.02
CA GLY A 54 5.97 6.27 3.16
C GLY A 54 7.12 5.97 2.20
N HIS A 55 6.89 5.13 1.20
CA HIS A 55 7.90 4.81 0.20
C HIS A 55 8.09 5.96 -0.79
N PRO A 56 9.35 6.36 -1.13
CA PRO A 56 9.63 7.51 -2.00
C PRO A 56 9.02 7.43 -3.40
N SER A 57 8.79 6.23 -3.95
CA SER A 57 8.15 6.05 -5.24
C SER A 57 6.62 6.10 -5.21
N ILE A 58 6.00 6.01 -4.03
CA ILE A 58 4.55 5.89 -3.85
C ILE A 58 3.94 7.17 -3.27
N THR A 59 4.57 7.74 -2.24
CA THR A 59 4.08 8.95 -1.59
C THR A 59 3.78 10.11 -2.56
N PRO A 60 4.62 10.39 -3.58
CA PRO A 60 4.31 11.43 -4.57
C PRO A 60 3.01 11.19 -5.36
N LEU A 61 2.67 9.93 -5.63
CA LEU A 61 1.46 9.55 -6.37
C LEU A 61 0.22 9.83 -5.53
N ILE A 62 0.23 9.42 -4.26
CA ILE A 62 -0.86 9.68 -3.31
C ILE A 62 -1.00 11.17 -3.06
N ALA A 63 0.10 11.88 -2.80
CA ALA A 63 0.11 13.32 -2.61
C ALA A 63 -0.47 14.07 -3.82
N ASN A 64 -0.23 13.60 -5.03
CA ASN A 64 -0.84 14.17 -6.23
C ASN A 64 -2.37 14.02 -6.21
N VAL A 65 -2.91 12.88 -5.81
CA VAL A 65 -4.36 12.68 -5.66
C VAL A 65 -4.92 13.60 -4.57
N LEU A 66 -4.23 13.71 -3.43
CA LEU A 66 -4.64 14.57 -2.30
C LEU A 66 -4.73 16.05 -2.71
N ARG A 67 -3.74 16.56 -3.46
CA ARG A 67 -3.74 17.95 -3.96
C ARG A 67 -4.94 18.28 -4.85
N HIS A 68 -5.47 17.29 -5.56
CA HIS A 68 -6.63 17.46 -6.45
C HIS A 68 -7.96 17.08 -5.79
N SER A 69 -7.92 16.63 -4.53
CA SER A 69 -9.08 16.26 -3.73
C SER A 69 -9.52 17.40 -2.81
N ASN A 70 -10.70 17.28 -2.22
CA ASN A 70 -11.15 18.25 -1.22
C ASN A 70 -10.48 18.00 0.15
N LYS A 71 -10.47 19.03 1.02
CA LYS A 71 -9.83 18.97 2.35
C LYS A 71 -10.38 17.87 3.27
N ALA A 72 -11.62 17.45 3.11
CA ALA A 72 -12.19 16.39 3.94
C ALA A 72 -11.54 15.04 3.61
N VAL A 73 -11.22 14.80 2.34
CA VAL A 73 -10.52 13.60 1.86
C VAL A 73 -9.07 13.55 2.38
N ASN A 74 -8.41 14.72 2.51
CA ASN A 74 -7.02 14.78 2.98
C ASN A 74 -6.85 14.31 4.44
N ARG A 75 -7.92 14.28 5.23
CA ARG A 75 -7.93 13.73 6.59
C ARG A 75 -8.06 12.22 6.66
N SER A 76 -8.35 11.58 5.53
CA SER A 76 -8.57 10.13 5.44
C SER A 76 -7.28 9.39 5.06
N VAL A 77 -6.12 9.90 5.47
CA VAL A 77 -4.82 9.27 5.19
C VAL A 77 -3.88 9.34 6.37
N THR A 78 -3.09 8.28 6.57
CA THR A 78 -1.96 8.26 7.50
C THR A 78 -0.75 7.62 6.83
N VAL A 79 0.39 8.29 6.84
CA VAL A 79 1.66 7.72 6.41
C VAL A 79 2.54 7.39 7.60
N TYR A 80 3.05 6.15 7.63
CA TYR A 80 4.07 5.72 8.58
C TYR A 80 5.46 5.89 7.96
N GLN A 81 6.38 6.44 8.75
CA GLN A 81 7.76 6.68 8.33
C GLN A 81 8.71 6.18 9.41
N SER A 82 9.71 5.40 9.03
CA SER A 82 10.77 5.01 9.97
C SER A 82 11.71 6.18 10.23
N GLY A 83 11.94 6.51 11.50
CA GLY A 83 12.88 7.55 11.91
C GLY A 83 14.31 7.35 11.41
N PHE A 84 14.69 6.09 11.10
CA PHE A 84 15.96 5.76 10.49
C PHE A 84 16.19 6.52 9.15
N PHE A 85 15.11 6.74 8.38
CA PHE A 85 15.16 7.43 7.10
C PHE A 85 14.74 8.90 7.16
N MET A 86 14.74 9.52 8.32
CA MET A 86 14.23 10.90 8.51
C MET A 86 14.82 11.91 7.52
N LYS A 87 16.08 11.75 7.11
CA LYS A 87 16.75 12.63 6.15
C LYS A 87 16.35 12.38 4.70
N GLU A 88 15.67 11.26 4.43
CA GLU A 88 15.29 10.79 3.09
C GLU A 88 13.76 10.85 2.88
N PHE A 89 13.02 11.44 3.82
CA PHE A 89 11.56 11.54 3.70
C PHE A 89 11.16 12.31 2.45
N PRO A 90 10.17 11.80 1.70
CA PRO A 90 9.65 12.50 0.53
C PRO A 90 9.18 13.93 0.89
N GLN A 91 9.50 14.90 0.03
CA GLN A 91 9.03 16.28 0.23
C GLN A 91 7.50 16.38 0.20
N GLU A 92 6.86 15.45 -0.47
CA GLU A 92 5.40 15.33 -0.58
C GLU A 92 4.72 14.95 0.73
N ASN A 93 5.46 14.53 1.75
CA ASN A 93 4.92 14.32 3.10
C ASN A 93 4.19 15.57 3.63
N LYS A 94 4.62 16.78 3.21
CA LYS A 94 3.93 18.05 3.56
C LYS A 94 2.46 18.12 3.10
N ASP A 95 2.08 17.30 2.13
CA ASP A 95 0.72 17.23 1.59
C ASP A 95 -0.15 16.20 2.37
N VAL A 96 0.46 15.46 3.31
CA VAL A 96 -0.20 14.45 4.15
C VAL A 96 -0.46 15.02 5.53
N GLU A 97 -1.71 14.99 6.00
CA GLU A 97 -2.08 15.61 7.28
C GLU A 97 -1.60 14.78 8.48
N HIS A 98 -1.65 13.45 8.40
CA HIS A 98 -1.25 12.56 9.49
C HIS A 98 0.01 11.77 9.12
N ILE A 99 1.09 12.08 9.81
CA ILE A 99 2.38 11.41 9.65
C ILE A 99 2.78 10.81 11.00
N VAL A 100 2.98 9.50 11.04
CA VAL A 100 3.53 8.78 12.20
C VAL A 100 4.99 8.48 11.93
N VAL A 101 5.88 9.04 12.73
CA VAL A 101 7.33 8.76 12.66
C VAL A 101 7.70 7.82 13.79
N THR A 102 8.08 6.60 13.45
CA THR A 102 8.49 5.60 14.44
C THR A 102 9.94 5.80 14.86
N LYS A 103 10.31 5.25 16.01
CA LYS A 103 11.65 5.43 16.57
C LYS A 103 12.74 4.85 15.67
N ASP A 104 13.85 5.59 15.54
CA ASP A 104 15.10 5.06 15.01
C ASP A 104 15.78 4.16 16.06
N LEU A 105 16.00 2.89 15.73
CA LEU A 105 16.66 1.91 16.60
C LEU A 105 18.16 1.75 16.29
N GLY A 106 18.73 2.62 15.44
CA GLY A 106 20.14 2.60 15.05
C GLY A 106 20.49 1.60 13.94
N GLU A 107 19.58 0.66 13.64
CA GLU A 107 19.73 -0.29 12.55
C GLU A 107 18.52 -0.26 11.63
N ARG A 108 18.78 -0.39 10.31
CA ARG A 108 17.77 -0.28 9.26
C ARG A 108 16.63 -1.31 9.43
N ASP A 109 17.00 -2.57 9.56
CA ASP A 109 16.00 -3.66 9.53
C ASP A 109 15.18 -3.69 10.81
N MET A 110 15.78 -3.41 11.98
CA MET A 110 15.07 -3.27 13.24
C MET A 110 14.11 -2.07 13.22
N SER A 111 14.53 -0.94 12.67
CA SER A 111 13.71 0.27 12.59
C SER A 111 12.54 0.09 11.61
N LEU A 112 12.74 -0.63 10.50
CA LEU A 112 11.67 -0.96 9.57
C LEU A 112 10.69 -1.98 10.16
N GLU A 113 11.17 -2.96 10.92
CA GLU A 113 10.32 -3.93 11.59
C GLU A 113 9.43 -3.25 12.64
N LEU A 114 9.98 -2.33 13.44
CA LEU A 114 9.21 -1.53 14.38
C LEU A 114 8.12 -0.73 13.65
N MET A 115 8.47 -0.06 12.56
CA MET A 115 7.50 0.72 11.76
C MET A 115 6.38 -0.17 11.23
N ARG A 116 6.71 -1.35 10.69
CA ARG A 116 5.70 -2.29 10.19
C ARG A 116 4.77 -2.77 11.29
N ARG A 117 5.30 -3.08 12.47
CA ARG A 117 4.47 -3.50 13.62
C ARG A 117 3.51 -2.39 14.04
N GLU A 118 3.99 -1.19 14.27
CA GLU A 118 3.13 -0.05 14.64
C GLU A 118 2.11 0.27 13.54
N MET A 119 2.47 0.11 12.27
CA MET A 119 1.58 0.37 11.14
C MET A 119 0.54 -0.72 10.94
N ILE A 120 0.94 -2.00 11.03
CA ILE A 120 0.09 -3.13 10.65
C ILE A 120 -0.61 -3.75 11.87
N VAL A 121 0.14 -3.99 12.96
CA VAL A 121 -0.40 -4.73 14.12
C VAL A 121 -1.22 -3.84 15.04
N ASP A 122 -0.85 -2.55 15.17
CA ASP A 122 -1.51 -1.64 16.10
C ASP A 122 -2.73 -0.91 15.50
N ASN A 123 -3.11 -1.27 14.26
CA ASN A 123 -4.31 -0.75 13.61
C ASN A 123 -5.24 -1.89 13.18
N ASP A 124 -6.54 -1.63 13.12
CA ASP A 124 -7.53 -2.57 12.59
C ASP A 124 -7.77 -2.27 11.10
N PHE A 125 -7.83 -3.31 10.28
CA PHE A 125 -8.05 -3.20 8.85
C PHE A 125 -9.18 -4.09 8.35
N THR A 126 -9.92 -3.59 7.36
CA THR A 126 -10.95 -4.37 6.64
C THR A 126 -10.41 -4.91 5.31
N ALA A 127 -9.41 -4.25 4.74
CA ALA A 127 -8.79 -4.68 3.50
C ALA A 127 -7.33 -4.24 3.42
N ALA A 128 -6.55 -4.97 2.61
CA ALA A 128 -5.19 -4.61 2.19
C ALA A 128 -5.02 -4.76 0.68
N VAL A 129 -4.29 -3.84 0.08
CA VAL A 129 -3.95 -3.85 -1.34
C VAL A 129 -2.43 -3.87 -1.50
N PHE A 130 -1.93 -4.83 -2.29
CA PHE A 130 -0.50 -5.01 -2.57
C PHE A 130 -0.24 -4.72 -4.04
N ILE A 131 0.65 -3.74 -4.33
CA ILE A 131 0.90 -3.25 -5.69
C ILE A 131 2.39 -3.25 -5.99
N GLY A 132 2.81 -3.97 -7.02
CA GLY A 132 4.22 -4.08 -7.41
C GLY A 132 5.09 -4.63 -6.28
N GLY A 133 6.14 -3.91 -5.91
CA GLY A 133 6.89 -4.15 -4.69
C GLY A 133 8.06 -5.12 -4.78
N MET A 134 8.75 -5.26 -3.65
CA MET A 134 9.89 -6.16 -3.45
C MET A 134 9.72 -6.92 -2.14
N ASP A 135 10.84 -7.39 -1.54
CA ASP A 135 10.91 -8.08 -0.25
C ASP A 135 10.12 -7.38 0.88
N GLY A 136 10.11 -6.04 0.89
CA GLY A 136 9.34 -5.26 1.85
C GLY A 136 7.84 -5.55 1.78
N VAL A 137 7.29 -5.64 0.55
CA VAL A 137 5.86 -5.96 0.33
C VAL A 137 5.55 -7.41 0.71
N GLU A 138 6.45 -8.36 0.44
CA GLU A 138 6.28 -9.75 0.88
C GLU A 138 6.28 -9.85 2.43
N ASN A 139 7.14 -9.09 3.11
CA ASN A 139 7.20 -9.06 4.58
C ASN A 139 5.94 -8.43 5.20
N GLU A 140 5.47 -7.32 4.63
CA GLU A 140 4.25 -6.65 5.06
C GLU A 140 3.02 -7.52 4.82
N TYR A 141 2.95 -8.25 3.71
CA TYR A 141 1.89 -9.22 3.46
C TYR A 141 1.85 -10.32 4.53
N LYS A 142 3.00 -10.93 4.86
CA LYS A 142 3.06 -11.97 5.90
C LYS A 142 2.55 -11.45 7.25
N MET A 143 3.05 -10.29 7.67
CA MET A 143 2.63 -9.66 8.92
C MET A 143 1.12 -9.34 8.89
N PHE A 144 0.60 -8.86 7.76
CA PHE A 144 -0.81 -8.54 7.61
C PHE A 144 -1.71 -9.76 7.71
N VAL A 145 -1.37 -10.86 7.02
CA VAL A 145 -2.13 -12.14 7.08
C VAL A 145 -2.21 -12.68 8.50
N GLU A 146 -1.09 -12.60 9.25
CA GLU A 146 -1.04 -13.07 10.64
C GLU A 146 -1.87 -12.21 11.59
N SER A 147 -1.92 -10.89 11.36
CA SER A 147 -2.60 -9.95 12.25
C SER A 147 -4.08 -9.73 11.90
N HIS A 148 -4.44 -9.87 10.61
CA HIS A 148 -5.78 -9.56 10.09
C HIS A 148 -6.32 -10.69 9.18
N PRO A 149 -6.51 -11.91 9.70
CA PRO A 149 -6.90 -13.07 8.88
C PRO A 149 -8.25 -12.93 8.19
N GLU A 150 -9.15 -12.10 8.74
CA GLU A 150 -10.50 -11.86 8.18
C GLU A 150 -10.55 -10.69 7.19
N ALA A 151 -9.46 -9.91 7.06
CA ALA A 151 -9.43 -8.78 6.16
C ALA A 151 -9.28 -9.24 4.69
N LYS A 152 -9.91 -8.51 3.79
CA LYS A 152 -9.81 -8.78 2.36
C LYS A 152 -8.42 -8.42 1.84
N MET A 153 -7.74 -9.34 1.16
CA MET A 153 -6.41 -9.15 0.60
C MET A 153 -6.44 -9.11 -0.92
N LEU A 154 -5.89 -8.06 -1.51
CA LEU A 154 -5.90 -7.80 -2.95
C LEU A 154 -4.47 -7.65 -3.49
N PRO A 155 -3.76 -8.76 -3.78
CA PRO A 155 -2.49 -8.71 -4.50
C PRO A 155 -2.75 -8.41 -5.98
N VAL A 156 -2.47 -7.19 -6.42
CA VAL A 156 -2.73 -6.71 -7.79
C VAL A 156 -1.65 -7.23 -8.72
N ALA A 157 -1.78 -8.49 -9.12
CA ALA A 157 -0.79 -9.25 -9.87
C ALA A 157 -0.49 -8.68 -11.26
N SER A 158 -1.46 -7.96 -11.86
CA SER A 158 -1.26 -7.26 -13.15
C SER A 158 -0.17 -6.18 -13.08
N THR A 159 0.24 -5.75 -11.89
CA THR A 159 1.37 -4.82 -11.68
C THR A 159 2.73 -5.51 -11.61
N GLY A 160 2.75 -6.86 -11.63
CA GLY A 160 3.97 -7.66 -11.55
C GLY A 160 4.65 -7.66 -10.18
N ALA A 161 5.94 -7.96 -10.17
CA ALA A 161 6.82 -7.88 -9.00
C ALA A 161 6.34 -8.74 -7.80
N ALA A 162 6.47 -8.25 -6.55
CA ALA A 162 6.04 -9.00 -5.37
C ALA A 162 4.53 -9.31 -5.40
N ALA A 163 3.69 -8.37 -5.87
CA ALA A 163 2.25 -8.58 -5.96
C ALA A 163 1.87 -9.80 -6.83
N LEU A 164 2.58 -10.02 -7.95
CA LEU A 164 2.40 -11.20 -8.78
C LEU A 164 2.80 -12.47 -8.02
N LEU A 165 3.92 -12.46 -7.30
CA LEU A 165 4.38 -13.64 -6.54
C LEU A 165 3.40 -13.98 -5.40
N LEU A 166 2.86 -12.98 -4.71
CA LEU A 166 1.84 -13.16 -3.67
C LEU A 166 0.56 -13.77 -4.25
N TYR A 167 0.10 -13.28 -5.40
CA TYR A 167 -1.05 -13.84 -6.10
C TYR A 167 -0.81 -15.30 -6.49
N GLU A 168 0.30 -15.61 -7.15
CA GLU A 168 0.59 -16.96 -7.64
C GLU A 168 0.78 -17.98 -6.50
N SER A 169 1.20 -17.53 -5.31
CA SER A 169 1.34 -18.42 -4.14
C SER A 169 0.01 -18.96 -3.60
N ASN A 170 -1.11 -18.26 -3.83
CA ASN A 170 -2.44 -18.61 -3.35
C ASN A 170 -3.55 -18.22 -4.34
N LYS A 171 -3.32 -18.39 -5.64
CA LYS A 171 -4.22 -17.92 -6.71
C LYS A 171 -5.68 -18.40 -6.57
N GLU A 172 -5.90 -19.54 -5.92
CA GLU A 172 -7.23 -20.15 -5.77
C GLU A 172 -8.17 -19.32 -4.87
N ILE A 173 -7.61 -18.44 -4.01
CA ILE A 173 -8.41 -17.61 -3.10
C ILE A 173 -8.61 -16.18 -3.61
N TYR A 174 -7.92 -15.80 -4.68
CA TYR A 174 -7.97 -14.44 -5.21
C TYR A 174 -8.83 -14.34 -6.47
N ASP A 175 -9.47 -13.19 -6.64
CA ASP A 175 -10.20 -12.88 -7.88
C ASP A 175 -9.20 -12.81 -9.06
N GLU A 176 -9.50 -13.54 -10.15
CA GLU A 176 -8.61 -13.61 -11.31
C GLU A 176 -8.41 -12.27 -12.01
N ARG A 177 -9.35 -11.32 -11.84
CA ARG A 177 -9.23 -9.95 -12.36
C ARG A 177 -8.02 -9.21 -11.79
N LEU A 178 -7.56 -9.55 -10.59
CA LEU A 178 -6.34 -8.99 -10.01
C LEU A 178 -5.09 -9.28 -10.85
N LYS A 179 -5.14 -10.34 -11.68
CA LYS A 179 -4.03 -10.72 -12.55
C LYS A 179 -4.11 -10.11 -13.95
N VAL A 180 -5.31 -9.89 -14.45
CA VAL A 180 -5.49 -9.57 -15.87
C VAL A 180 -6.10 -8.19 -16.14
N ASP A 181 -6.82 -7.63 -15.16
CA ASP A 181 -7.53 -6.37 -15.35
C ASP A 181 -6.59 -5.18 -15.12
N MET A 182 -6.54 -4.28 -16.11
CA MET A 182 -5.80 -3.02 -16.05
C MET A 182 -6.72 -1.81 -15.84
N ALA A 183 -8.04 -2.02 -15.78
CA ALA A 183 -9.03 -0.99 -15.51
C ALA A 183 -9.16 -0.77 -13.98
N TYR A 184 -8.06 -0.39 -13.33
CA TYR A 184 -7.91 -0.35 -11.87
C TYR A 184 -9.01 0.38 -11.13
N SER A 185 -9.52 1.49 -11.66
CA SER A 185 -10.61 2.23 -11.00
C SER A 185 -11.90 1.41 -10.91
N SER A 186 -12.25 0.65 -11.96
CA SER A 186 -13.41 -0.26 -11.94
C SER A 186 -13.12 -1.46 -11.03
N LEU A 187 -11.95 -2.06 -11.16
CA LEU A 187 -11.53 -3.19 -10.35
C LEU A 187 -11.64 -2.89 -8.84
N PHE A 188 -11.09 -1.77 -8.38
CA PHE A 188 -11.16 -1.39 -6.97
C PHE A 188 -12.57 -1.01 -6.51
N LYS A 189 -13.38 -0.37 -7.36
CA LYS A 189 -14.80 -0.12 -7.04
C LYS A 189 -15.55 -1.42 -6.82
N ASP A 190 -15.40 -2.38 -7.73
CA ASP A 190 -16.09 -3.66 -7.64
C ASP A 190 -15.64 -4.47 -6.43
N LEU A 191 -14.30 -4.52 -6.18
CA LEU A 191 -13.76 -5.35 -5.11
C LEU A 191 -13.87 -4.73 -3.70
N LEU A 192 -13.90 -3.41 -3.57
CA LEU A 192 -13.86 -2.73 -2.27
C LEU A 192 -15.15 -2.00 -1.92
N MET A 193 -16.00 -1.62 -2.91
CA MET A 193 -17.19 -0.81 -2.66
C MET A 193 -18.49 -1.58 -2.85
N SER A 194 -18.49 -2.74 -3.53
CA SER A 194 -19.67 -3.57 -3.66
C SER A 194 -20.08 -4.09 -2.28
N LYS A 195 -21.31 -3.81 -1.87
CA LYS A 195 -21.94 -4.49 -0.74
C LYS A 195 -22.34 -5.86 -1.23
N ASP A 196 -21.75 -6.93 -0.68
CA ASP A 196 -22.27 -8.28 -0.79
C ASP A 196 -23.68 -8.38 -0.23
#